data_ae7eb706cb0f06f9996f3426e807d2fb
#
_entry.id   ae7eb706cb0f06f9996f3426e807d2fb
#
_cell.length_a   1.000
_cell.length_b   1.000
_cell.length_c   1.000
_cell.angle_alpha   90.00
_cell.angle_beta   90.00
_cell.angle_gamma   90.00
#
_symmetry.space_group_name_H-M   'P 1'
#
loop_
_entity.id
_entity.type
_entity.pdbx_description
1 polymer ?
#
loop_
_entity_poly.entity_id
_entity_poly.type
_entity_poly.pdbx_seq_one_letter_code
_entity_poly.pdbx_strand_id
1 'polypeptide(L)'
;MRRCCKSGYACLLLLFLGACAPISQDLGNTTDVSACAGEVIQPPAGLVEVMDTQLRQAAEGEPGKGKLCKAKIFLVQMPVAVYRIWDSAWPDRARGNWWTLNYPAGSRDSYRQAEAICPEWSGLDRLIVCTVKVGTRVAIGPAQSADCANGLSYAPTAENQVYIPNDSRNQQIFVENCSSGTPWPDADP
;
A
#
# COMPACT_ATOMS: atom_id res chain seq x y z
N MET A 1 -78.39 -11.63 42.56
CA MET A 1 -78.13 -11.48 44.04
C MET A 1 -76.86 -10.75 44.27
N ARG A 2 -76.95 -9.55 44.90
CA ARG A 2 -76.05 -8.95 45.90
C ARG A 2 -74.55 -8.87 45.49
N ARG A 3 -73.79 -7.83 45.66
CA ARG A 3 -73.82 -6.42 46.17
C ARG A 3 -72.40 -5.92 45.97
N CYS A 4 -72.28 -4.72 45.50
CA CYS A 4 -71.55 -3.60 46.10
C CYS A 4 -70.27 -3.89 46.89
N CYS A 5 -69.15 -3.27 46.48
CA CYS A 5 -68.50 -2.30 47.35
C CYS A 5 -67.58 -1.33 46.59
N LYS A 6 -67.81 -0.09 46.85
CA LYS A 6 -66.99 1.10 46.56
C LYS A 6 -65.67 1.09 47.32
N SER A 7 -64.64 1.66 46.74
CA SER A 7 -63.64 2.54 47.40
C SER A 7 -62.53 2.73 46.39
N GLY A 8 -62.23 3.78 45.77
CA GLY A 8 -61.85 5.06 46.17
C GLY A 8 -60.41 5.09 46.72
N TYR A 9 -59.39 5.32 45.89
CA TYR A 9 -58.15 5.94 46.33
C TYR A 9 -57.34 6.48 45.13
N ALA A 10 -57.22 7.79 45.19
CA ALA A 10 -56.10 8.67 44.84
C ALA A 10 -55.18 8.32 43.70
N CYS A 11 -55.33 9.08 42.64
CA CYS A 11 -54.38 9.32 41.57
C CYS A 11 -53.10 10.00 42.14
N LEU A 12 -51.99 9.28 42.18
CA LEU A 12 -50.67 9.87 42.45
C LEU A 12 -49.94 9.98 41.12
N LEU A 13 -50.02 11.17 40.54
CA LEU A 13 -49.21 11.55 39.35
C LEU A 13 -47.72 11.62 39.76
N LEU A 14 -46.96 10.61 39.44
CA LEU A 14 -45.50 10.66 39.43
C LEU A 14 -45.05 11.24 38.11
N LEU A 15 -44.70 12.52 38.09
CA LEU A 15 -43.97 13.19 37.03
C LEU A 15 -42.54 12.61 36.96
N PHE A 16 -42.28 11.71 36.07
CA PHE A 16 -40.94 11.34 35.67
C PHE A 16 -40.35 12.46 34.82
N LEU A 17 -39.57 13.33 35.42
CA LEU A 17 -38.66 14.22 34.73
C LEU A 17 -37.56 13.34 34.09
N GLY A 18 -37.74 12.95 32.84
CA GLY A 18 -36.72 12.34 32.01
C GLY A 18 -35.63 13.36 31.74
N ALA A 19 -34.51 13.30 32.46
CA ALA A 19 -33.30 14.00 32.12
C ALA A 19 -32.73 13.39 30.83
N CYS A 20 -32.97 14.05 29.72
CA CYS A 20 -32.17 13.80 28.49
C CYS A 20 -30.76 14.30 28.75
N ALA A 21 -29.86 13.40 29.13
CA ALA A 21 -28.45 13.67 29.04
C ALA A 21 -28.06 13.74 27.52
N PRO A 22 -27.39 14.82 27.10
CA PRO A 22 -26.83 14.82 25.72
C PRO A 22 -25.76 13.75 25.68
N ILE A 23 -25.93 12.76 24.79
CA ILE A 23 -24.87 11.86 24.40
C ILE A 23 -23.88 12.74 23.64
N SER A 24 -22.83 13.18 24.31
CA SER A 24 -21.64 13.72 23.63
C SER A 24 -21.09 12.56 22.81
N GLN A 25 -21.39 12.56 21.52
CA GLN A 25 -20.61 11.78 20.54
C GLN A 25 -19.25 12.45 20.52
N ASP A 26 -18.35 11.88 21.29
CA ASP A 26 -16.92 12.12 21.13
C ASP A 26 -16.56 11.56 19.74
N LEU A 27 -16.66 12.43 18.73
CA LEU A 27 -16.05 12.23 17.44
C LEU A 27 -14.54 12.24 17.69
N GLY A 28 -14.05 11.14 18.27
CA GLY A 28 -12.65 10.84 18.31
C GLY A 28 -12.17 10.85 16.87
N ASN A 29 -11.59 11.97 16.45
CA ASN A 29 -10.82 12.10 15.24
C ASN A 29 -9.55 11.27 15.42
N THR A 30 -9.71 9.95 15.48
CA THR A 30 -8.63 9.03 15.16
C THR A 30 -8.44 9.21 13.66
N THR A 31 -7.52 10.09 13.27
CA THR A 31 -6.88 9.98 11.97
C THR A 31 -6.37 8.56 11.90
N ASP A 32 -7.09 7.70 11.21
CA ASP A 32 -6.69 6.33 10.97
C ASP A 32 -5.42 6.38 10.10
N VAL A 33 -4.27 6.43 10.79
CA VAL A 33 -2.93 6.49 10.16
C VAL A 33 -2.65 5.22 9.36
N SER A 34 -3.54 4.24 9.44
CA SER A 34 -3.48 2.99 8.70
C SER A 34 -4.23 3.02 7.36
N ALA A 35 -4.99 4.07 7.09
CA ALA A 35 -5.69 4.18 5.81
C ALA A 35 -4.72 4.34 4.64
N CYS A 36 -4.92 3.54 3.59
CA CYS A 36 -4.15 3.67 2.35
C CYS A 36 -4.32 5.06 1.74
N ALA A 37 -3.21 5.71 1.38
CA ALA A 37 -3.23 6.91 0.56
C ALA A 37 -3.43 6.54 -0.91
N GLY A 38 -4.33 7.25 -1.60
CA GLY A 38 -4.56 7.03 -3.04
C GLY A 38 -5.26 5.71 -3.39
N GLU A 39 -5.35 5.46 -4.67
CA GLU A 39 -6.03 4.31 -5.28
C GLU A 39 -5.08 3.53 -6.19
N VAL A 40 -5.43 2.27 -6.48
CA VAL A 40 -4.73 1.53 -7.53
C VAL A 40 -5.02 2.19 -8.87
N ILE A 41 -3.96 2.61 -9.57
CA ILE A 41 -4.07 3.31 -10.85
C ILE A 41 -4.74 2.44 -11.92
N GLN A 42 -5.27 3.08 -12.95
CA GLN A 42 -5.55 2.42 -14.21
C GLN A 42 -4.21 2.01 -14.85
N PRO A 43 -3.91 0.71 -15.02
CA PRO A 43 -2.62 0.30 -15.56
C PRO A 43 -2.49 0.67 -17.04
N PRO A 44 -1.26 0.73 -17.58
CA PRO A 44 -1.04 0.92 -19.00
C PRO A 44 -1.64 -0.23 -19.83
N ALA A 45 -1.79 0.00 -21.14
CA ALA A 45 -2.24 -1.02 -22.06
C ALA A 45 -1.36 -2.28 -21.95
N GLY A 46 -1.97 -3.45 -22.07
CA GLY A 46 -1.27 -4.72 -21.97
C GLY A 46 -1.35 -5.39 -20.59
N LEU A 47 -1.97 -4.75 -19.62
CA LEU A 47 -2.27 -5.32 -18.31
C LEU A 47 -3.77 -5.52 -18.16
N VAL A 48 -4.21 -6.74 -17.81
CA VAL A 48 -5.62 -7.10 -17.60
C VAL A 48 -5.80 -7.55 -16.16
N GLU A 49 -6.75 -6.94 -15.45
CA GLU A 49 -7.05 -7.29 -14.05
C GLU A 49 -7.52 -8.74 -13.95
N VAL A 50 -6.93 -9.48 -13.02
CA VAL A 50 -7.25 -10.89 -12.73
C VAL A 50 -7.29 -11.12 -11.22
N MET A 51 -7.79 -12.26 -10.79
CA MET A 51 -7.76 -12.65 -9.38
C MET A 51 -6.56 -13.54 -9.08
N ASP A 52 -5.79 -13.20 -8.05
CA ASP A 52 -4.75 -14.05 -7.46
C ASP A 52 -4.55 -13.65 -6.00
N THR A 53 -5.25 -14.34 -5.11
CA THR A 53 -5.21 -14.03 -3.67
C THR A 53 -3.83 -14.26 -3.05
N GLN A 54 -3.10 -15.28 -3.50
CA GLN A 54 -1.78 -15.59 -2.97
C GLN A 54 -0.77 -14.49 -3.33
N LEU A 55 -0.76 -14.06 -4.59
CA LEU A 55 0.12 -12.96 -5.03
C LEU A 55 -0.23 -11.65 -4.34
N ARG A 56 -1.52 -11.36 -4.17
CA ARG A 56 -1.97 -10.18 -3.43
C ARG A 56 -1.46 -10.17 -2.00
N GLN A 57 -1.63 -11.27 -1.25
CA GLN A 57 -1.13 -11.40 0.11
C GLN A 57 0.40 -11.28 0.20
N ALA A 58 1.14 -11.77 -0.79
CA ALA A 58 2.59 -11.61 -0.84
C ALA A 58 3.02 -10.15 -1.04
N ALA A 59 2.24 -9.38 -1.81
CA ALA A 59 2.54 -8.00 -2.17
C ALA A 59 2.07 -6.98 -1.14
N GLU A 60 0.96 -7.21 -0.45
CA GLU A 60 0.43 -6.32 0.59
C GLU A 60 1.24 -6.42 1.89
N GLY A 61 1.34 -5.32 2.62
CA GLY A 61 2.04 -5.21 3.89
C GLY A 61 1.17 -4.60 4.98
N GLU A 62 1.45 -5.01 6.22
CA GLU A 62 0.89 -4.36 7.40
C GLU A 62 1.46 -2.94 7.56
N PRO A 63 0.75 -2.02 8.23
CA PRO A 63 1.26 -0.70 8.56
C PRO A 63 2.66 -0.75 9.18
N GLY A 64 3.54 0.14 8.76
CA GLY A 64 4.93 0.20 9.21
C GLY A 64 5.88 -0.81 8.55
N LYS A 65 5.39 -1.68 7.68
CA LYS A 65 6.22 -2.74 7.06
C LYS A 65 6.58 -2.49 5.59
N GLY A 66 6.16 -1.35 5.04
CA GLY A 66 6.30 -1.09 3.61
C GLY A 66 5.44 -2.04 2.77
N LYS A 67 5.85 -2.33 1.55
CA LYS A 67 5.07 -3.06 0.54
C LYS A 67 3.89 -2.23 0.01
N LEU A 68 2.86 -2.90 -0.54
CA LEU A 68 1.63 -2.24 -0.98
C LEU A 68 0.63 -2.16 0.17
N CYS A 69 -0.04 -1.02 0.29
CA CYS A 69 -1.12 -0.83 1.24
C CYS A 69 -2.38 -1.61 0.82
N LYS A 70 -2.66 -1.60 -0.46
CA LYS A 70 -3.68 -2.42 -1.14
C LYS A 70 -3.21 -2.73 -2.54
N ALA A 71 -3.66 -3.83 -3.12
CA ALA A 71 -3.21 -4.26 -4.43
C ALA A 71 -4.35 -4.79 -5.31
N LYS A 72 -4.22 -4.56 -6.60
CA LYS A 72 -4.89 -5.31 -7.65
C LYS A 72 -3.87 -6.16 -8.39
N ILE A 73 -4.33 -7.30 -8.90
CA ILE A 73 -3.48 -8.22 -9.64
C ILE A 73 -3.78 -8.10 -11.13
N PHE A 74 -2.71 -8.07 -11.91
CA PHE A 74 -2.82 -7.94 -13.37
C PHE A 74 -2.01 -9.04 -14.06
N LEU A 75 -2.58 -9.57 -15.13
CA LEU A 75 -1.90 -10.45 -16.09
C LEU A 75 -1.29 -9.60 -17.18
N VAL A 76 -0.01 -9.77 -17.44
CA VAL A 76 0.72 -9.11 -18.52
C VAL A 76 0.39 -9.79 -19.84
N GLN A 77 -0.32 -9.13 -20.74
CA GLN A 77 -0.69 -9.62 -22.07
C GLN A 77 0.19 -9.06 -23.18
N MET A 78 0.81 -7.90 -22.96
CA MET A 78 1.80 -7.31 -23.88
C MET A 78 3.02 -6.85 -23.07
N PRO A 79 4.21 -6.72 -23.68
CA PRO A 79 5.40 -6.25 -23.00
C PRO A 79 5.18 -4.89 -22.32
N VAL A 80 5.48 -4.78 -21.02
CA VAL A 80 5.35 -3.56 -20.22
C VAL A 80 6.72 -3.20 -19.67
N ALA A 81 7.17 -1.97 -19.88
CA ALA A 81 8.40 -1.47 -19.30
C ALA A 81 8.19 -1.18 -17.81
N VAL A 82 9.18 -1.55 -17.01
CA VAL A 82 9.24 -1.28 -15.57
C VAL A 82 10.60 -0.77 -15.18
N TYR A 83 10.63 0.07 -14.18
CA TYR A 83 11.82 0.74 -13.68
C TYR A 83 12.10 0.31 -12.25
N ARG A 84 13.36 0.15 -11.91
CA ARG A 84 13.74 -0.18 -10.54
C ARG A 84 14.99 0.60 -10.16
N ILE A 85 14.94 1.24 -9.00
CA ILE A 85 16.14 1.74 -8.35
C ILE A 85 16.57 0.70 -7.31
N TRP A 86 17.85 0.39 -7.29
CA TRP A 86 18.41 -0.67 -6.47
C TRP A 86 19.79 -0.27 -5.89
N ASP A 87 20.38 -1.14 -5.09
CA ASP A 87 21.63 -0.92 -4.39
C ASP A 87 22.76 -1.75 -5.03
N SER A 88 23.77 -1.08 -5.59
CA SER A 88 24.89 -1.73 -6.26
C SER A 88 25.76 -2.57 -5.33
N ALA A 89 25.67 -2.37 -4.01
CA ALA A 89 26.32 -3.25 -3.05
C ALA A 89 25.79 -4.69 -3.08
N TRP A 90 24.58 -4.90 -3.70
CA TRP A 90 23.93 -6.19 -3.79
C TRP A 90 23.52 -6.50 -5.24
N PRO A 91 24.46 -6.86 -6.14
CA PRO A 91 24.19 -7.04 -7.58
C PRO A 91 23.14 -8.10 -7.90
N ASP A 92 23.01 -9.13 -7.09
CA ASP A 92 22.00 -10.18 -7.19
C ASP A 92 20.56 -9.67 -6.96
N ARG A 93 20.41 -8.50 -6.35
CA ARG A 93 19.12 -7.84 -6.09
C ARG A 93 18.67 -6.89 -7.19
N ALA A 94 19.45 -6.69 -8.24
CA ALA A 94 19.09 -5.80 -9.36
C ALA A 94 17.71 -6.17 -9.95
N ARG A 95 17.39 -7.47 -10.02
CA ARG A 95 16.10 -7.97 -10.50
C ARG A 95 15.20 -8.41 -9.34
N GLY A 96 15.10 -7.58 -8.29
CA GLY A 96 14.24 -7.84 -7.13
C GLY A 96 12.75 -7.72 -7.44
N ASN A 97 11.94 -7.64 -6.39
CA ASN A 97 10.48 -7.73 -6.51
C ASN A 97 9.79 -6.37 -6.77
N TRP A 98 10.39 -5.24 -6.34
CA TRP A 98 9.73 -3.94 -6.32
C TRP A 98 10.16 -3.07 -7.50
N TRP A 99 9.19 -2.59 -8.24
CA TRP A 99 9.33 -1.83 -9.50
C TRP A 99 8.35 -0.68 -9.54
N THR A 100 8.51 0.25 -10.46
CA THR A 100 7.55 1.30 -10.78
C THR A 100 7.25 1.33 -12.28
N LEU A 101 6.06 1.82 -12.65
CA LEU A 101 5.66 2.04 -14.05
C LEU A 101 6.16 3.39 -14.58
N ASN A 102 6.44 4.33 -13.70
CA ASN A 102 6.93 5.65 -14.04
C ASN A 102 8.46 5.70 -13.98
N TYR A 103 9.08 6.42 -14.91
CA TYR A 103 10.52 6.68 -14.84
C TYR A 103 10.84 7.43 -13.55
N PRO A 104 11.72 6.91 -12.69
CA PRO A 104 12.05 7.57 -11.44
C PRO A 104 12.75 8.92 -11.67
N ALA A 105 12.26 9.97 -11.02
CA ALA A 105 12.79 11.32 -11.12
C ALA A 105 13.04 11.93 -9.73
N GLY A 106 13.81 13.01 -9.68
CA GLY A 106 14.10 13.75 -8.47
C GLY A 106 15.27 13.20 -7.64
N SER A 107 15.37 13.67 -6.40
CA SER A 107 16.43 13.25 -5.48
C SER A 107 16.16 11.86 -4.87
N ARG A 108 17.20 11.24 -4.34
CA ARG A 108 17.10 9.98 -3.60
C ARG A 108 16.15 10.08 -2.41
N ASP A 109 16.17 11.19 -1.69
CA ASP A 109 15.30 11.39 -0.52
C ASP A 109 13.83 11.56 -0.92
N SER A 110 13.55 12.32 -1.99
CA SER A 110 12.19 12.44 -2.51
C SER A 110 11.63 11.10 -2.99
N TYR A 111 12.46 10.29 -3.64
CA TYR A 111 12.06 8.94 -4.07
C TYR A 111 11.80 8.01 -2.87
N ARG A 112 12.66 8.05 -1.84
CA ARG A 112 12.43 7.28 -0.60
C ARG A 112 11.09 7.64 0.05
N GLN A 113 10.79 8.93 0.12
CA GLN A 113 9.54 9.41 0.70
C GLN A 113 8.34 8.98 -0.13
N ALA A 114 8.42 9.09 -1.46
CA ALA A 114 7.34 8.72 -2.38
C ALA A 114 7.02 7.22 -2.33
N GLU A 115 8.05 6.38 -2.27
CA GLU A 115 7.94 4.92 -2.33
C GLU A 115 7.99 4.25 -0.95
N ALA A 116 8.03 5.04 0.14
CA ALA A 116 8.16 4.59 1.53
C ALA A 116 9.32 3.57 1.73
N ILE A 117 10.53 3.90 1.25
CA ILE A 117 11.70 3.02 1.28
C ILE A 117 12.67 3.47 2.37
N CYS A 118 12.86 2.65 3.40
CA CYS A 118 13.81 2.90 4.47
C CYS A 118 15.27 2.91 3.98
N PRO A 119 16.12 3.82 4.49
CA PRO A 119 17.52 3.90 4.10
C PRO A 119 18.30 2.59 4.26
N GLU A 120 18.01 1.84 5.31
CA GLU A 120 18.66 0.56 5.61
C GLU A 120 18.24 -0.58 4.67
N TRP A 121 17.16 -0.41 3.89
CA TRP A 121 16.71 -1.44 2.96
C TRP A 121 17.47 -1.42 1.63
N SER A 122 17.89 -0.22 1.18
CA SER A 122 18.58 -0.05 -0.10
C SER A 122 19.31 1.29 -0.18
N GLY A 123 20.50 1.28 -0.74
CA GLY A 123 21.28 2.49 -1.06
C GLY A 123 20.66 3.34 -2.17
N LEU A 124 19.86 2.73 -3.06
CA LEU A 124 19.19 3.40 -4.19
C LEU A 124 20.18 4.21 -5.05
N ASP A 125 21.20 3.57 -5.58
CA ASP A 125 22.27 4.23 -6.34
C ASP A 125 22.34 3.82 -7.82
N ARG A 126 21.48 2.89 -8.26
CA ARG A 126 21.42 2.38 -9.63
C ARG A 126 20.00 2.29 -10.12
N LEU A 127 19.80 2.68 -11.37
CA LEU A 127 18.54 2.50 -12.11
C LEU A 127 18.72 1.42 -13.16
N ILE A 128 17.76 0.50 -13.22
CA ILE A 128 17.61 -0.50 -14.28
C ILE A 128 16.22 -0.39 -14.90
N VAL A 129 16.14 -0.57 -16.19
CA VAL A 129 14.90 -0.66 -16.97
C VAL A 129 14.79 -2.07 -17.52
N CYS A 130 13.64 -2.69 -17.30
CA CYS A 130 13.37 -4.03 -17.83
C CYS A 130 11.97 -4.09 -18.49
N THR A 131 11.70 -5.17 -19.19
CA THR A 131 10.36 -5.50 -19.67
C THR A 131 9.80 -6.65 -18.86
N VAL A 132 8.55 -6.57 -18.43
CA VAL A 132 7.86 -7.70 -17.78
C VAL A 132 7.49 -8.72 -18.86
N LYS A 133 7.78 -9.99 -18.61
CA LYS A 133 7.45 -11.08 -19.52
C LYS A 133 5.95 -11.26 -19.66
N VAL A 134 5.49 -11.48 -20.88
CA VAL A 134 4.08 -11.82 -21.15
C VAL A 134 3.70 -13.11 -20.42
N GLY A 135 2.49 -13.15 -19.85
CA GLY A 135 1.99 -14.25 -19.03
C GLY A 135 2.31 -14.12 -17.54
N THR A 136 3.14 -13.13 -17.15
CA THR A 136 3.43 -12.86 -15.74
C THR A 136 2.22 -12.23 -15.04
N ARG A 137 1.96 -12.63 -13.80
CA ARG A 137 1.05 -11.89 -12.90
C ARG A 137 1.85 -10.95 -12.02
N VAL A 138 1.38 -9.71 -11.90
CA VAL A 138 1.99 -8.66 -11.09
C VAL A 138 0.95 -8.05 -10.17
N ALA A 139 1.37 -7.56 -9.01
CA ALA A 139 0.51 -6.78 -8.12
C ALA A 139 0.87 -5.30 -8.25
N ILE A 140 -0.15 -4.42 -8.32
CA ILE A 140 0.04 -2.97 -8.42
C ILE A 140 -0.81 -2.29 -7.35
N GLY A 141 -0.24 -1.32 -6.67
CA GLY A 141 -0.96 -0.53 -5.68
C GLY A 141 -0.13 0.54 -5.00
N PRO A 142 -0.77 1.42 -4.22
CA PRO A 142 -0.11 2.48 -3.47
C PRO A 142 0.77 1.92 -2.35
N ALA A 143 1.83 2.65 -2.03
CA ALA A 143 2.79 2.24 -1.01
C ALA A 143 2.19 2.28 0.40
N GLN A 144 2.51 1.27 1.21
CA GLN A 144 2.21 1.21 2.64
C GLN A 144 3.24 2.02 3.44
N SER A 145 2.85 2.48 4.63
CA SER A 145 3.78 3.10 5.58
C SER A 145 4.98 2.20 5.91
N ALA A 146 6.10 2.82 6.24
CA ALA A 146 7.32 2.13 6.63
C ALA A 146 7.92 2.71 7.90
N ASP A 147 8.14 1.88 8.91
CA ASP A 147 8.89 2.23 10.12
C ASP A 147 10.35 1.80 9.94
N CYS A 148 11.23 2.77 9.93
CA CYS A 148 12.65 2.59 9.65
C CYS A 148 13.47 2.55 10.94
N ALA A 149 14.75 2.23 10.80
CA ALA A 149 15.69 2.35 11.90
C ALA A 149 15.80 3.81 12.43
N ASN A 150 16.25 3.96 13.68
CA ASN A 150 16.49 5.25 14.34
C ASN A 150 15.26 6.16 14.47
N GLY A 151 14.05 5.60 14.46
CA GLY A 151 12.80 6.36 14.65
C GLY A 151 12.34 7.14 13.41
N LEU A 152 12.96 6.96 12.25
CA LEU A 152 12.46 7.47 10.98
C LEU A 152 11.24 6.66 10.55
N SER A 153 10.24 7.32 9.98
CA SER A 153 9.07 6.65 9.40
C SER A 153 8.57 7.39 8.16
N TYR A 154 7.97 6.64 7.25
CA TYR A 154 7.28 7.17 6.08
C TYR A 154 5.79 6.85 6.18
N ALA A 155 4.95 7.84 5.92
CA ALA A 155 3.49 7.63 5.81
C ALA A 155 3.15 6.80 4.56
N PRO A 156 1.93 6.21 4.49
CA PRO A 156 1.43 5.65 3.23
C PRO A 156 1.40 6.73 2.15
N THR A 157 1.70 6.36 0.91
CA THR A 157 1.71 7.30 -0.22
C THR A 157 0.77 6.85 -1.33
N ALA A 158 0.41 7.78 -2.23
CA ALA A 158 -0.41 7.48 -3.40
C ALA A 158 0.41 6.89 -4.56
N GLU A 159 1.76 6.86 -4.45
CA GLU A 159 2.62 6.27 -5.48
C GLU A 159 2.36 4.78 -5.61
N ASN A 160 2.13 4.35 -6.86
CA ASN A 160 1.82 2.97 -7.16
C ASN A 160 3.10 2.21 -7.52
N GLN A 161 3.42 1.24 -6.70
CA GLN A 161 4.50 0.29 -6.93
C GLN A 161 3.99 -0.95 -7.67
N VAL A 162 4.90 -1.64 -8.33
CA VAL A 162 4.66 -2.93 -8.98
C VAL A 162 5.45 -4.01 -8.24
N TYR A 163 4.75 -4.98 -7.69
CA TYR A 163 5.36 -6.19 -7.17
C TYR A 163 5.39 -7.28 -8.25
N ILE A 164 6.59 -7.70 -8.62
CA ILE A 164 6.85 -8.81 -9.53
C ILE A 164 7.45 -9.95 -8.70
N PRO A 165 6.90 -11.18 -8.72
CA PRO A 165 7.34 -12.26 -7.84
C PRO A 165 8.66 -12.89 -8.31
N ASN A 166 9.69 -12.05 -8.57
CA ASN A 166 11.02 -12.52 -8.93
C ASN A 166 11.66 -13.26 -7.74
N ASP A 167 12.28 -14.39 -8.00
CA ASP A 167 13.10 -15.14 -7.06
C ASP A 167 14.40 -15.59 -7.73
N SER A 168 15.45 -14.80 -7.55
CA SER A 168 16.78 -15.09 -8.16
C SER A 168 17.40 -16.36 -7.60
N ARG A 169 17.10 -16.75 -6.36
CA ARG A 169 17.62 -17.99 -5.74
C ARG A 169 17.05 -19.23 -6.41
N ASN A 170 15.78 -19.18 -6.82
CA ASN A 170 15.10 -20.24 -7.54
C ASN A 170 15.11 -20.03 -9.07
N GLN A 171 15.90 -19.06 -9.56
CA GLN A 171 16.01 -18.72 -10.98
C GLN A 171 14.65 -18.35 -11.64
N GLN A 172 13.70 -17.91 -10.85
CA GLN A 172 12.40 -17.46 -11.30
C GLN A 172 12.46 -15.94 -11.53
N ILE A 173 12.77 -15.52 -12.75
CA ILE A 173 12.86 -14.10 -13.12
C ILE A 173 11.84 -13.82 -14.20
N PHE A 174 10.91 -12.92 -13.90
CA PHE A 174 9.78 -12.55 -14.75
C PHE A 174 9.98 -11.23 -15.50
N VAL A 175 11.20 -10.69 -15.48
CA VAL A 175 11.62 -9.55 -16.29
C VAL A 175 12.70 -9.97 -17.28
N GLU A 176 12.77 -9.27 -18.43
CA GLU A 176 13.73 -9.51 -19.49
C GLU A 176 14.14 -8.19 -20.17
N ASN A 177 15.06 -8.25 -21.13
CA ASN A 177 15.53 -7.09 -21.90
C ASN A 177 15.97 -5.92 -20.96
N CYS A 178 16.65 -6.27 -19.89
CA CYS A 178 17.08 -5.29 -18.91
C CYS A 178 18.28 -4.49 -19.40
N SER A 179 18.31 -3.18 -19.11
CA SER A 179 19.49 -2.34 -19.31
C SER A 179 20.64 -2.78 -18.39
N SER A 180 21.86 -2.31 -18.66
CA SER A 180 23.04 -2.60 -17.85
C SER A 180 23.01 -1.96 -16.45
N GLY A 181 22.06 -1.09 -16.20
CA GLY A 181 22.00 -0.27 -14.98
C GLY A 181 22.89 0.97 -15.08
N THR A 182 22.32 2.12 -14.76
CA THR A 182 23.02 3.42 -14.74
C THR A 182 23.08 3.98 -13.31
N PRO A 183 24.06 4.84 -12.98
CA PRO A 183 23.99 5.61 -11.72
C PRO A 183 22.66 6.32 -11.56
N TRP A 184 22.17 6.41 -10.32
CA TRP A 184 20.95 7.15 -10.01
C TRP A 184 21.01 7.75 -8.57
N PRO A 185 20.49 8.96 -8.32
CA PRO A 185 20.04 9.89 -9.37
C PRO A 185 21.19 10.20 -10.32
N ASP A 186 20.86 10.65 -11.53
CA ASP A 186 21.90 11.16 -12.42
C ASP A 186 22.72 12.18 -11.62
N ALA A 187 24.04 12.09 -11.67
CA ALA A 187 24.88 13.06 -10.99
C ALA A 187 24.40 14.46 -11.43
N ASP A 188 24.06 15.32 -10.46
CA ASP A 188 23.78 16.72 -10.76
C ASP A 188 24.91 17.26 -11.65
N PRO A 189 24.55 17.98 -12.76
CA PRO A 189 25.54 18.46 -13.71
C PRO A 189 26.47 19.49 -13.09
#